data_3e096d420096021d2a547b8208f6ea07
#
_entry.id   3e096d420096021d2a547b8208f6ea07
#
_cell.length_a   1.000
_cell.length_b   1.000
_cell.length_c   1.000
_cell.angle_alpha   90.00
_cell.angle_beta   90.00
_cell.angle_gamma   90.00
#
_symmetry.space_group_name_H-M   'P 1'
#
loop_
_entity.id
_entity.type
_entity.pdbx_description
1 polymer ?
#
loop_
_entity_poly.entity_id
_entity_poly.type
_entity_poly.pdbx_seq_one_letter_code
_entity_poly.pdbx_strand_id
1 'polypeptide(L)'
;MKSLKSICVALCAAVVLVGCNVRNTAKGTAIGAGGGAALGAIVGAIAGNTVIGAAIGTAVGAGAGAIIGHKMDKAKKEAEAIQNAQVEEVTDANGLEAVKMTFDSGILFKTGKSDLTAASKTSLQQLAGVLKNNPDCDVAIQGYTDNQGWKNSTAEQSAQKNQALSLDRATSVSSYLMSLAVPASQIKSVEGLGEANPVASNATKAGQEQNRRVEVYMYASQKMIQDANAQAGQ
;
A
#
# COMPACT_ATOMS: atom_id res chain seq x y z
N MET A 1 -51.24 -2.31 27.83
CA MET A 1 -50.49 -2.91 26.69
C MET A 1 -50.36 -1.99 25.45
N LYS A 2 -50.82 -0.72 25.52
CA LYS A 2 -50.67 0.24 24.41
C LYS A 2 -49.46 1.18 24.51
N SER A 3 -48.83 1.28 25.67
CA SER A 3 -47.70 2.19 25.90
C SER A 3 -46.32 1.64 25.53
N LEU A 4 -46.16 0.28 25.52
CA LEU A 4 -44.89 -0.36 25.26
C LEU A 4 -44.53 -0.37 23.78
N LYS A 5 -45.53 -0.32 22.88
CA LYS A 5 -45.33 -0.29 21.42
C LYS A 5 -44.85 1.08 20.91
N SER A 6 -45.26 2.16 21.62
CA SER A 6 -44.87 3.54 21.23
C SER A 6 -43.42 3.86 21.62
N ILE A 7 -42.88 3.23 22.67
CA ILE A 7 -41.50 3.46 23.11
C ILE A 7 -40.49 2.78 22.18
N CYS A 8 -40.81 1.62 21.63
CA CYS A 8 -39.93 0.95 20.66
C CYS A 8 -39.82 1.68 19.31
N VAL A 9 -40.90 2.34 18.87
CA VAL A 9 -40.86 3.12 17.61
C VAL A 9 -40.10 4.43 17.76
N ALA A 10 -40.13 5.06 18.94
CA ALA A 10 -39.37 6.29 19.21
C ALA A 10 -37.84 6.03 19.32
N LEU A 11 -37.43 4.83 19.77
CA LEU A 11 -36.00 4.49 19.90
C LEU A 11 -35.35 4.14 18.56
N CYS A 12 -36.12 3.61 17.60
CA CYS A 12 -35.61 3.32 16.24
C CYS A 12 -35.46 4.57 15.35
N ALA A 13 -36.21 5.65 15.64
CA ALA A 13 -36.12 6.88 14.86
C ALA A 13 -34.94 7.79 15.25
N ALA A 14 -34.33 7.60 16.42
CA ALA A 14 -33.20 8.43 16.90
C ALA A 14 -31.84 7.98 16.33
N VAL A 15 -31.73 6.81 15.71
CA VAL A 15 -30.46 6.27 15.20
C VAL A 15 -30.18 6.69 13.74
N VAL A 16 -31.16 7.23 13.03
CA VAL A 16 -31.04 7.55 11.58
C VAL A 16 -30.62 9.00 11.29
N LEU A 17 -30.50 9.87 12.29
CA LEU A 17 -30.23 11.31 12.09
C LEU A 17 -28.82 11.79 12.45
N VAL A 18 -27.85 10.90 12.70
CA VAL A 18 -26.43 11.27 12.94
C VAL A 18 -25.53 11.06 11.71
N GLY A 19 -26.10 10.76 10.56
CA GLY A 19 -25.38 10.36 9.35
C GLY A 19 -25.27 11.39 8.23
N CYS A 20 -25.31 12.70 8.48
CA CYS A 20 -25.05 13.69 7.42
C CYS A 20 -24.58 15.01 8.00
N ASN A 21 -23.33 15.15 8.33
CA ASN A 21 -22.54 16.38 8.13
C ASN A 21 -21.10 16.21 8.62
N VAL A 22 -20.24 15.58 7.83
CA VAL A 22 -18.79 15.66 8.06
C VAL A 22 -18.18 16.45 6.92
N ARG A 23 -18.16 17.77 7.11
CA ARG A 23 -17.26 18.67 6.39
C ARG A 23 -15.88 18.55 7.02
N ASN A 24 -14.93 18.11 6.23
CA ASN A 24 -13.49 18.42 6.28
C ASN A 24 -12.96 18.97 7.62
N THR A 25 -12.61 18.12 8.56
CA THR A 25 -11.49 18.31 9.49
C THR A 25 -11.33 17.02 10.29
N ALA A 26 -10.62 16.06 9.76
CA ALA A 26 -10.21 14.91 10.55
C ALA A 26 -8.68 14.84 10.54
N LYS A 27 -8.09 15.67 11.38
CA LYS A 27 -6.84 15.34 12.05
C LYS A 27 -7.21 14.74 13.38
N GLY A 28 -6.93 13.47 13.55
CA GLY A 28 -6.78 12.86 14.86
C GLY A 28 -8.05 12.26 15.47
N THR A 29 -8.00 10.95 15.65
CA THR A 29 -8.58 10.21 16.77
C THR A 29 -10.10 10.12 16.88
N ALA A 30 -10.65 9.04 16.34
CA ALA A 30 -11.69 8.21 16.98
C ALA A 30 -12.03 7.01 16.10
N ILE A 31 -11.27 5.94 16.21
CA ILE A 31 -11.68 4.63 15.67
C ILE A 31 -12.05 3.78 16.87
N GLY A 32 -13.27 3.98 17.37
CA GLY A 32 -13.94 3.08 18.27
C GLY A 32 -14.84 2.13 17.48
N ALA A 33 -14.72 0.86 17.74
CA ALA A 33 -15.60 -0.27 17.46
C ALA A 33 -16.79 0.02 16.49
N GLY A 34 -16.59 -0.17 15.19
CA GLY A 34 -17.66 -0.13 14.19
C GLY A 34 -17.24 0.33 12.79
N GLY A 35 -16.03 0.85 12.61
CA GLY A 35 -15.60 1.47 11.35
C GLY A 35 -14.67 0.64 10.43
N GLY A 36 -14.39 -0.61 10.77
CA GLY A 36 -13.39 -1.42 10.06
C GLY A 36 -13.65 -1.68 8.56
N ALA A 37 -14.89 -1.54 8.10
CA ALA A 37 -15.22 -1.79 6.70
C ALA A 37 -15.04 -0.57 5.77
N ALA A 38 -15.02 0.65 6.30
CA ALA A 38 -14.95 1.86 5.48
C ALA A 38 -13.51 2.33 5.21
N LEU A 39 -12.55 2.00 6.09
CA LEU A 39 -11.15 2.38 5.95
C LEU A 39 -10.35 1.40 5.08
N GLY A 40 -10.80 0.13 5.00
CA GLY A 40 -10.27 -0.85 4.06
C GLY A 40 -10.34 -0.42 2.60
N ALA A 41 -11.28 0.49 2.27
CA ALA A 41 -11.41 1.03 0.93
C ALA A 41 -10.35 2.09 0.57
N ILE A 42 -9.64 2.68 1.53
CA ILE A 42 -8.74 3.80 1.25
C ILE A 42 -7.38 3.35 0.75
N VAL A 43 -6.77 2.33 1.34
CA VAL A 43 -5.48 1.81 0.82
C VAL A 43 -5.70 0.88 -0.37
N GLY A 44 -6.81 0.12 -0.39
CA GLY A 44 -7.25 -0.57 -1.60
C GLY A 44 -7.48 0.39 -2.76
N ALA A 45 -7.96 1.63 -2.51
CA ALA A 45 -8.13 2.66 -3.52
C ALA A 45 -6.81 3.36 -3.90
N ILE A 46 -5.88 3.57 -2.98
CA ILE A 46 -4.57 4.19 -3.24
C ILE A 46 -3.65 3.20 -3.98
N ALA A 47 -3.70 1.92 -3.64
CA ALA A 47 -2.88 0.88 -4.25
C ALA A 47 -3.54 0.21 -5.48
N GLY A 48 -4.77 0.59 -5.84
CA GLY A 48 -5.50 -0.05 -6.95
C GLY A 48 -5.86 -1.51 -6.69
N ASN A 49 -5.61 -2.03 -5.50
CA ASN A 49 -5.85 -3.43 -5.14
C ASN A 49 -6.59 -3.55 -3.80
N THR A 50 -7.83 -4.00 -3.88
CA THR A 50 -8.67 -4.35 -2.72
C THR A 50 -8.13 -5.53 -1.88
N VAL A 51 -7.14 -6.25 -2.38
CA VAL A 51 -6.64 -7.49 -1.74
C VAL A 51 -5.65 -7.19 -0.60
N ILE A 52 -4.87 -6.11 -0.68
CA ILE A 52 -3.90 -5.76 0.39
C ILE A 52 -4.61 -5.41 1.72
N GLY A 53 -5.85 -4.94 1.63
CA GLY A 53 -6.63 -4.58 2.81
C GLY A 53 -7.67 -5.59 3.28
N ALA A 54 -8.10 -6.51 2.41
CA ALA A 54 -9.21 -7.43 2.72
C ALA A 54 -8.78 -8.68 3.50
N ALA A 55 -7.49 -9.01 3.54
CA ALA A 55 -7.00 -10.29 4.08
C ALA A 55 -6.84 -10.32 5.60
N ILE A 56 -6.93 -9.20 6.31
CA ILE A 56 -6.71 -9.15 7.76
C ILE A 56 -8.01 -8.79 8.47
N GLY A 57 -8.88 -9.80 8.61
CA GLY A 57 -10.11 -9.70 9.39
C GLY A 57 -9.87 -9.67 10.92
N THR A 58 -8.69 -9.25 11.37
CA THR A 58 -8.34 -9.20 12.79
C THR A 58 -8.55 -7.78 13.30
N ALA A 59 -9.47 -7.59 14.24
CA ALA A 59 -9.64 -6.31 14.91
C ALA A 59 -8.33 -5.92 15.61
N VAL A 60 -7.90 -4.69 15.41
CA VAL A 60 -6.71 -4.14 16.05
C VAL A 60 -7.14 -3.36 17.29
N GLY A 61 -6.72 -3.81 18.46
CA GLY A 61 -6.94 -3.09 19.72
C GLY A 61 -6.12 -1.79 19.77
N ALA A 62 -6.60 -0.80 20.52
CA ALA A 62 -5.95 0.52 20.60
C ALA A 62 -4.46 0.44 21.04
N GLY A 63 -4.12 -0.46 21.96
CA GLY A 63 -2.75 -0.70 22.40
C GLY A 63 -1.89 -1.37 21.32
N ALA A 64 -2.47 -2.28 20.56
CA ALA A 64 -1.77 -2.98 19.47
C ALA A 64 -1.38 -2.03 18.33
N GLY A 65 -2.23 -1.05 18.00
CA GLY A 65 -1.93 -0.01 17.03
C GLY A 65 -0.66 0.77 17.37
N ALA A 66 -0.48 1.15 18.64
CA ALA A 66 0.72 1.85 19.09
C ALA A 66 1.99 0.99 18.99
N ILE A 67 1.90 -0.31 19.29
CA ILE A 67 3.02 -1.25 19.15
C ILE A 67 3.43 -1.39 17.69
N ILE A 68 2.45 -1.52 16.80
CA ILE A 68 2.68 -1.64 15.35
C ILE A 68 3.25 -0.33 14.81
N GLY A 69 2.67 0.83 15.17
CA GLY A 69 3.17 2.14 14.75
C GLY A 69 4.64 2.34 15.10
N HIS A 70 5.05 2.03 16.33
CA HIS A 70 6.46 2.11 16.72
C HIS A 70 7.39 1.22 15.88
N LYS A 71 6.93 0.01 15.51
CA LYS A 71 7.70 -0.87 14.61
C LYS A 71 7.77 -0.30 13.19
N MET A 72 6.67 0.26 12.68
CA MET A 72 6.62 0.89 11.35
C MET A 72 7.45 2.17 11.28
N ASP A 73 7.47 3.00 12.33
CA ASP A 73 8.35 4.16 12.45
C ASP A 73 9.83 3.78 12.35
N LYS A 74 10.22 2.69 13.03
CA LYS A 74 11.60 2.18 12.94
C LYS A 74 11.91 1.72 11.52
N ALA A 75 11.02 0.95 10.91
CA ALA A 75 11.16 0.45 9.55
C ALA A 75 11.23 1.60 8.52
N LYS A 76 10.43 2.65 8.71
CA LYS A 76 10.46 3.87 7.90
C LYS A 76 11.83 4.57 7.97
N LYS A 77 12.37 4.75 9.17
CA LYS A 77 13.72 5.35 9.35
C LYS A 77 14.81 4.54 8.66
N GLU A 78 14.73 3.21 8.71
CA GLU A 78 15.65 2.34 7.97
C GLU A 78 15.48 2.49 6.46
N ALA A 79 14.22 2.60 5.98
CA ALA A 79 13.91 2.79 4.57
C ALA A 79 14.35 4.17 4.02
N GLU A 80 14.30 5.23 4.83
CA GLU A 80 14.74 6.59 4.45
C GLU A 80 16.22 6.66 4.09
N ALA A 81 17.03 5.68 4.52
CA ALA A 81 18.43 5.57 4.14
C ALA A 81 18.65 4.92 2.77
N ILE A 82 17.61 4.39 2.11
CA ILE A 82 17.71 3.75 0.80
C ILE A 82 17.95 4.80 -0.28
N GLN A 83 19.01 4.65 -1.04
CA GLN A 83 19.32 5.55 -2.16
C GLN A 83 18.24 5.46 -3.24
N ASN A 84 17.88 6.60 -3.80
CA ASN A 84 16.91 6.72 -4.90
C ASN A 84 15.50 6.19 -4.56
N ALA A 85 15.15 6.07 -3.29
CA ALA A 85 13.79 5.79 -2.83
C ALA A 85 13.19 7.07 -2.25
N GLN A 86 11.92 7.35 -2.60
CA GLN A 86 11.07 8.29 -1.88
C GLN A 86 10.27 7.49 -0.87
N VAL A 87 10.38 7.83 0.40
CA VAL A 87 9.77 7.08 1.50
C VAL A 87 8.65 7.90 2.11
N GLU A 88 7.47 7.33 2.18
CA GLU A 88 6.27 7.96 2.73
C GLU A 88 5.61 7.01 3.72
N GLU A 89 5.06 7.59 4.77
CA GLU A 89 4.12 6.90 5.64
C GLU A 89 2.73 6.92 5.01
N VAL A 90 2.10 5.77 4.99
CA VAL A 90 0.73 5.60 4.51
C VAL A 90 -0.05 4.78 5.52
N THR A 91 -1.37 4.82 5.42
CA THR A 91 -2.25 4.02 6.28
C THR A 91 -2.77 2.83 5.48
N ASP A 92 -2.64 1.63 6.04
CA ASP A 92 -3.18 0.42 5.43
C ASP A 92 -4.71 0.31 5.59
N ALA A 93 -5.29 -0.72 5.02
CA ALA A 93 -6.72 -0.97 5.07
C ALA A 93 -7.29 -1.24 6.47
N ASN A 94 -6.44 -1.56 7.42
CA ASN A 94 -6.84 -1.78 8.82
C ASN A 94 -6.67 -0.51 9.66
N GLY A 95 -6.30 0.61 9.04
CA GLY A 95 -5.99 1.86 9.73
C GLY A 95 -4.62 1.84 10.43
N LEU A 96 -3.74 0.91 10.06
CA LEU A 96 -2.38 0.79 10.59
C LEU A 96 -1.39 1.55 9.73
N GLU A 97 -0.34 2.05 10.37
CA GLU A 97 0.78 2.66 9.67
C GLU A 97 1.50 1.63 8.79
N ALA A 98 1.84 2.04 7.58
CA ALA A 98 2.60 1.29 6.60
C ALA A 98 3.62 2.22 5.92
N VAL A 99 4.66 1.64 5.35
CA VAL A 99 5.73 2.38 4.68
C VAL A 99 5.64 2.14 3.18
N LYS A 100 5.46 3.22 2.41
CA LYS A 100 5.54 3.20 0.95
C LYS A 100 6.90 3.70 0.50
N MET A 101 7.57 2.93 -0.32
CA MET A 101 8.83 3.28 -0.96
C MET A 101 8.62 3.36 -2.47
N THR A 102 8.83 4.54 -3.04
CA THR A 102 8.68 4.78 -4.49
C THR A 102 10.05 4.88 -5.15
N PHE A 103 10.26 4.10 -6.19
CA PHE A 103 11.45 4.09 -7.02
C PHE A 103 11.10 4.53 -8.43
N ASP A 104 11.85 5.50 -8.98
CA ASP A 104 11.72 5.90 -10.38
C ASP A 104 12.15 4.75 -11.31
N SER A 105 11.29 4.39 -12.25
CA SER A 105 11.62 3.35 -13.24
C SER A 105 12.77 3.74 -14.14
N GLY A 106 13.05 5.02 -14.36
CA GLY A 106 14.20 5.48 -15.14
C GLY A 106 15.53 5.15 -14.47
N ILE A 107 15.55 5.07 -13.14
CA ILE A 107 16.70 4.59 -12.36
C ILE A 107 16.74 3.08 -12.37
N LEU A 108 15.60 2.43 -12.19
CA LEU A 108 15.52 0.97 -12.06
C LEU A 108 15.79 0.25 -13.38
N PHE A 109 15.31 0.76 -14.51
CA PHE A 109 15.29 0.06 -15.79
C PHE A 109 15.67 0.97 -16.95
N LYS A 110 16.17 0.37 -18.04
CA LYS A 110 16.27 1.06 -19.32
C LYS A 110 14.87 1.24 -19.94
N THR A 111 14.71 2.25 -20.79
CA THR A 111 13.45 2.55 -21.48
C THR A 111 12.88 1.30 -22.16
N GLY A 112 11.62 0.99 -21.90
CA GLY A 112 10.92 -0.16 -22.47
C GLY A 112 11.45 -1.54 -22.04
N LYS A 113 12.30 -1.61 -21.00
CA LYS A 113 12.88 -2.84 -20.46
C LYS A 113 12.48 -3.05 -19.00
N SER A 114 12.62 -4.30 -18.56
CA SER A 114 12.46 -4.73 -17.16
C SER A 114 13.77 -5.27 -16.55
N ASP A 115 14.90 -5.23 -17.29
CA ASP A 115 16.20 -5.60 -16.77
C ASP A 115 16.72 -4.53 -15.80
N LEU A 116 17.10 -4.95 -14.58
CA LEU A 116 17.61 -4.07 -13.54
C LEU A 116 18.98 -3.48 -13.90
N THR A 117 19.13 -2.17 -13.73
CA THR A 117 20.41 -1.45 -13.87
C THR A 117 21.36 -1.76 -12.70
N ALA A 118 22.63 -1.39 -12.83
CA ALA A 118 23.57 -1.48 -11.70
C ALA A 118 23.16 -0.56 -10.52
N ALA A 119 22.69 0.64 -10.83
CA ALA A 119 22.22 1.59 -9.81
C ALA A 119 21.01 1.04 -9.04
N SER A 120 20.03 0.42 -9.73
CA SER A 120 18.89 -0.19 -9.08
C SER A 120 19.28 -1.34 -8.14
N LYS A 121 20.27 -2.14 -8.53
CA LYS A 121 20.74 -3.26 -7.69
C LYS A 121 21.27 -2.77 -6.34
N THR A 122 21.96 -1.63 -6.30
CA THR A 122 22.43 -1.02 -5.06
C THR A 122 21.25 -0.60 -4.16
N SER A 123 20.26 0.11 -4.70
CA SER A 123 19.08 0.51 -3.94
C SER A 123 18.26 -0.70 -3.45
N LEU A 124 18.11 -1.72 -4.29
CA LEU A 124 17.39 -2.94 -3.92
C LEU A 124 18.15 -3.83 -2.93
N GLN A 125 19.51 -3.78 -2.89
CA GLN A 125 20.30 -4.41 -1.84
C GLN A 125 20.04 -3.75 -0.47
N GLN A 126 19.96 -2.41 -0.44
CA GLN A 126 19.59 -1.68 0.77
C GLN A 126 18.16 -2.02 1.22
N LEU A 127 17.21 -2.05 0.27
CA LEU A 127 15.84 -2.48 0.55
C LEU A 127 15.78 -3.90 1.10
N ALA A 128 16.52 -4.85 0.51
CA ALA A 128 16.58 -6.22 1.03
C ALA A 128 17.12 -6.28 2.47
N GLY A 129 18.05 -5.39 2.85
CA GLY A 129 18.49 -5.21 4.21
C GLY A 129 17.37 -4.80 5.15
N VAL A 130 16.62 -3.76 4.77
CA VAL A 130 15.46 -3.28 5.54
C VAL A 130 14.41 -4.38 5.72
N LEU A 131 14.06 -5.10 4.65
CA LEU A 131 13.06 -6.17 4.71
C LEU A 131 13.50 -7.32 5.62
N LYS A 132 14.77 -7.71 5.58
CA LYS A 132 15.31 -8.76 6.46
C LYS A 132 15.39 -8.34 7.93
N ASN A 133 15.60 -7.04 8.21
CA ASN A 133 15.56 -6.49 9.56
C ASN A 133 14.12 -6.41 10.12
N ASN A 134 13.10 -6.43 9.24
CA ASN A 134 11.69 -6.31 9.58
C ASN A 134 10.91 -7.54 9.09
N PRO A 135 11.23 -8.78 9.57
CA PRO A 135 10.66 -10.02 9.03
C PRO A 135 9.17 -10.20 9.35
N ASP A 136 8.65 -9.45 10.32
CA ASP A 136 7.23 -9.46 10.71
C ASP A 136 6.37 -8.56 9.80
N CYS A 137 6.97 -7.88 8.82
CA CYS A 137 6.24 -7.09 7.83
C CYS A 137 5.97 -7.92 6.57
N ASP A 138 4.78 -7.74 6.03
CA ASP A 138 4.42 -8.20 4.68
C ASP A 138 4.75 -7.13 3.64
N VAL A 139 4.99 -7.56 2.40
CA VAL A 139 5.44 -6.69 1.30
C VAL A 139 4.52 -6.84 0.09
N ALA A 140 4.14 -5.72 -0.52
CA ALA A 140 3.50 -5.67 -1.83
C ALA A 140 4.36 -4.82 -2.78
N ILE A 141 4.47 -5.25 -4.03
CA ILE A 141 5.27 -4.58 -5.07
C ILE A 141 4.36 -4.27 -6.25
N GLN A 142 4.29 -3.00 -6.63
CA GLN A 142 3.43 -2.52 -7.71
C GLN A 142 4.23 -1.76 -8.74
N GLY A 143 4.10 -2.15 -10.01
CA GLY A 143 4.71 -1.48 -11.14
C GLY A 143 3.72 -0.59 -11.88
N TYR A 144 4.18 0.55 -12.38
CA TYR A 144 3.39 1.52 -13.13
C TYR A 144 4.12 2.00 -14.38
N THR A 145 3.38 2.46 -15.36
CA THR A 145 3.88 3.14 -16.57
C THR A 145 3.26 4.52 -16.70
N ASP A 146 3.78 5.32 -17.62
CA ASP A 146 3.04 6.43 -18.20
C ASP A 146 2.04 5.91 -19.27
N ASN A 147 1.31 6.84 -19.88
CA ASN A 147 0.34 6.54 -20.94
C ASN A 147 0.93 6.61 -22.36
N GLN A 148 2.26 6.48 -22.52
CA GLN A 148 2.86 6.54 -23.84
C GLN A 148 2.49 5.30 -24.66
N GLY A 149 1.96 5.56 -25.85
CA GLY A 149 1.62 4.51 -26.80
C GLY A 149 2.86 3.80 -27.37
N TRP A 150 2.72 2.56 -27.68
CA TRP A 150 3.75 1.75 -28.35
C TRP A 150 3.68 1.95 -29.87
N LYS A 151 4.85 2.02 -30.51
CA LYS A 151 4.92 2.14 -31.95
C LYS A 151 4.16 1.00 -32.64
N ASN A 152 3.39 1.32 -33.68
CA ASN A 152 2.58 0.37 -34.44
C ASN A 152 1.54 -0.41 -33.59
N SER A 153 0.99 0.22 -32.58
CA SER A 153 -0.05 -0.35 -31.70
C SER A 153 -1.25 0.56 -31.61
N THR A 154 -2.43 -0.03 -31.47
CA THR A 154 -3.62 0.73 -31.09
C THR A 154 -3.52 1.20 -29.62
N ALA A 155 -4.46 2.02 -29.16
CA ALA A 155 -4.52 2.45 -27.77
C ALA A 155 -4.70 1.26 -26.82
N GLU A 156 -5.58 0.32 -27.16
CA GLU A 156 -5.85 -0.89 -26.38
C GLU A 156 -4.61 -1.81 -26.32
N GLN A 157 -3.95 -1.99 -27.46
CA GLN A 157 -2.71 -2.78 -27.52
C GLN A 157 -1.58 -2.13 -26.71
N SER A 158 -1.52 -0.79 -26.71
CA SER A 158 -0.53 -0.04 -25.91
C SER A 158 -0.81 -0.19 -24.43
N ALA A 159 -2.06 -0.08 -24.00
CA ALA A 159 -2.45 -0.28 -22.62
C ALA A 159 -2.13 -1.71 -22.13
N GLN A 160 -2.40 -2.74 -22.95
CA GLN A 160 -2.04 -4.13 -22.64
C GLN A 160 -0.51 -4.31 -22.50
N LYS A 161 0.28 -3.71 -23.39
CA LYS A 161 1.75 -3.76 -23.33
C LYS A 161 2.29 -3.02 -22.11
N ASN A 162 1.70 -1.88 -21.74
CA ASN A 162 2.06 -1.14 -20.54
C ASN A 162 1.70 -1.91 -19.27
N GLN A 163 0.56 -2.60 -19.27
CA GLN A 163 0.18 -3.52 -18.20
C GLN A 163 1.22 -4.65 -18.04
N ALA A 164 1.59 -5.31 -19.13
CA ALA A 164 2.59 -6.38 -19.12
C ALA A 164 3.97 -5.86 -18.67
N LEU A 165 4.44 -4.72 -19.22
CA LEU A 165 5.73 -4.13 -18.85
C LEU A 165 5.79 -3.76 -17.36
N SER A 166 4.70 -3.21 -16.81
CA SER A 166 4.64 -2.86 -15.40
C SER A 166 4.73 -4.11 -14.50
N LEU A 167 4.07 -5.21 -14.88
CA LEU A 167 4.17 -6.49 -14.18
C LEU A 167 5.58 -7.09 -14.27
N ASP A 168 6.19 -7.09 -15.46
CA ASP A 168 7.55 -7.58 -15.65
C ASP A 168 8.56 -6.83 -14.77
N ARG A 169 8.38 -5.52 -14.61
CA ARG A 169 9.21 -4.67 -13.75
C ARG A 169 9.04 -5.01 -12.27
N ALA A 170 7.80 -5.10 -11.79
CA ALA A 170 7.52 -5.51 -10.42
C ALA A 170 8.07 -6.92 -10.13
N THR A 171 7.93 -7.84 -11.07
CA THR A 171 8.48 -9.20 -10.99
C THR A 171 10.02 -9.21 -10.96
N SER A 172 10.68 -8.35 -11.73
CA SER A 172 12.14 -8.24 -11.70
C SER A 172 12.64 -7.74 -10.35
N VAL A 173 11.95 -6.77 -9.74
CA VAL A 173 12.25 -6.30 -8.36
C VAL A 173 12.06 -7.42 -7.36
N SER A 174 10.90 -8.09 -7.36
CA SER A 174 10.60 -9.21 -6.47
C SER A 174 11.64 -10.33 -6.58
N SER A 175 11.94 -10.77 -7.81
CA SER A 175 12.91 -11.84 -8.06
C SER A 175 14.31 -11.46 -7.56
N TYR A 176 14.71 -10.21 -7.73
CA TYR A 176 16.01 -9.76 -7.24
C TYR A 176 16.04 -9.71 -5.71
N LEU A 177 15.00 -9.23 -5.05
CA LEU A 177 14.89 -9.26 -3.58
C LEU A 177 14.97 -10.69 -3.03
N MET A 178 14.27 -11.64 -3.66
CA MET A 178 14.36 -13.05 -3.29
C MET A 178 15.78 -13.62 -3.51
N SER A 179 16.47 -13.23 -4.56
CA SER A 179 17.89 -13.63 -4.78
C SER A 179 18.85 -13.09 -3.71
N LEU A 180 18.45 -12.02 -2.99
CA LEU A 180 19.15 -11.44 -1.84
C LEU A 180 18.69 -12.03 -0.50
N ALA A 181 18.02 -13.17 -0.53
CA ALA A 181 17.51 -13.91 0.62
C ALA A 181 16.38 -13.18 1.38
N VAL A 182 15.61 -12.33 0.73
CA VAL A 182 14.30 -11.90 1.25
C VAL A 182 13.34 -13.09 1.12
N PRO A 183 12.67 -13.53 2.21
CA PRO A 183 11.78 -14.67 2.15
C PRO A 183 10.62 -14.46 1.18
N ALA A 184 10.34 -15.44 0.32
CA ALA A 184 9.19 -15.39 -0.59
C ALA A 184 7.87 -15.27 0.18
N SER A 185 7.78 -15.81 1.38
CA SER A 185 6.61 -15.71 2.26
C SER A 185 6.34 -14.29 2.74
N GLN A 186 7.34 -13.41 2.73
CA GLN A 186 7.19 -11.99 3.07
C GLN A 186 6.57 -11.18 1.92
N ILE A 187 6.78 -11.60 0.66
CA ILE A 187 6.24 -10.92 -0.53
C ILE A 187 4.85 -11.46 -0.82
N LYS A 188 3.81 -10.70 -0.50
CA LYS A 188 2.40 -11.13 -0.61
C LYS A 188 1.77 -10.79 -1.95
N SER A 189 2.21 -9.70 -2.60
CA SER A 189 1.65 -9.29 -3.87
C SER A 189 2.74 -8.71 -4.78
N VAL A 190 2.65 -9.05 -6.07
CA VAL A 190 3.47 -8.48 -7.15
C VAL A 190 2.53 -8.19 -8.31
N GLU A 191 2.37 -6.91 -8.62
CA GLU A 191 1.34 -6.46 -9.57
C GLU A 191 1.91 -5.47 -10.57
N GLY A 192 1.41 -5.58 -11.81
CA GLY A 192 1.55 -4.53 -12.80
C GLY A 192 0.22 -3.79 -12.91
N LEU A 193 0.23 -2.49 -12.81
CA LEU A 193 -0.96 -1.64 -12.86
C LEU A 193 -0.99 -0.76 -14.12
N GLY A 194 0.01 -0.90 -15.00
CA GLY A 194 0.08 -0.16 -16.26
C GLY A 194 -0.03 1.34 -16.03
N GLU A 195 -0.95 1.97 -16.75
CA GLU A 195 -1.21 3.41 -16.73
C GLU A 195 -2.14 3.85 -15.57
N ALA A 196 -2.58 2.93 -14.72
CA ALA A 196 -3.50 3.25 -13.65
C ALA A 196 -2.86 4.17 -12.59
N ASN A 197 -3.69 4.91 -11.88
CA ASN A 197 -3.31 5.74 -10.74
C ASN A 197 -2.11 6.68 -11.03
N PRO A 198 -2.19 7.57 -12.04
CA PRO A 198 -1.13 8.51 -12.33
C PRO A 198 -0.93 9.47 -11.15
N VAL A 199 0.32 9.66 -10.73
CA VAL A 199 0.69 10.59 -9.65
C VAL A 199 0.98 12.00 -10.17
N ALA A 200 1.14 12.13 -11.48
CA ALA A 200 1.36 13.40 -12.16
C ALA A 200 0.69 13.42 -13.53
N SER A 201 0.61 14.61 -14.14
CA SER A 201 0.00 14.77 -15.46
C SER A 201 0.81 14.08 -16.56
N ASN A 202 0.20 13.15 -17.28
CA ASN A 202 0.79 12.51 -18.47
C ASN A 202 0.96 13.46 -19.66
N ALA A 203 0.48 14.72 -19.60
CA ALA A 203 0.64 15.70 -20.65
C ALA A 203 2.08 16.27 -20.71
N THR A 204 2.90 16.07 -19.67
CA THR A 204 4.27 16.58 -19.61
C THR A 204 5.26 15.43 -19.48
N LYS A 205 6.47 15.60 -20.04
CA LYS A 205 7.54 14.60 -19.89
C LYS A 205 7.91 14.34 -18.43
N ALA A 206 7.98 15.40 -17.62
CA ALA A 206 8.27 15.28 -16.19
C ALA A 206 7.20 14.48 -15.45
N GLY A 207 5.91 14.70 -15.76
CA GLY A 207 4.83 13.92 -15.16
C GLY A 207 4.83 12.47 -15.62
N GLN A 208 5.14 12.20 -16.90
CA GLN A 208 5.32 10.84 -17.39
C GLN A 208 6.46 10.11 -16.66
N GLU A 209 7.58 10.80 -16.39
CA GLU A 209 8.68 10.24 -15.60
C GLU A 209 8.23 9.84 -14.20
N GLN A 210 7.47 10.67 -13.51
CA GLN A 210 6.91 10.37 -12.19
C GLN A 210 5.91 9.19 -12.23
N ASN A 211 5.13 9.07 -13.30
CA ASN A 211 4.19 7.96 -13.47
C ASN A 211 4.89 6.63 -13.72
N ARG A 212 6.07 6.62 -14.37
CA ARG A 212 6.91 5.44 -14.55
C ARG A 212 7.66 5.11 -13.25
N ARG A 213 7.07 4.31 -12.39
CA ARG A 213 7.58 4.02 -11.06
C ARG A 213 7.33 2.56 -10.63
N VAL A 214 8.03 2.14 -9.61
CA VAL A 214 7.70 0.94 -8.83
C VAL A 214 7.51 1.38 -7.39
N GLU A 215 6.40 0.98 -6.81
CA GLU A 215 6.07 1.21 -5.41
C GLU A 215 6.22 -0.11 -4.64
N VAL A 216 6.90 -0.05 -3.50
CA VAL A 216 7.02 -1.16 -2.57
C VAL A 216 6.36 -0.74 -1.26
N TYR A 217 5.36 -1.49 -0.86
CA TYR A 217 4.64 -1.28 0.39
C TYR A 217 5.12 -2.29 1.41
N MET A 218 5.47 -1.82 2.60
CA MET A 218 5.77 -2.65 3.76
C MET A 218 4.75 -2.35 4.85
N TYR A 219 4.05 -3.37 5.31
CA TYR A 219 2.92 -3.25 6.23
C TYR A 219 2.90 -4.41 7.24
N ALA A 220 2.12 -4.27 8.32
CA ALA A 220 2.05 -5.26 9.36
C ALA A 220 1.49 -6.59 8.85
N SER A 221 2.20 -7.69 9.07
CA SER A 221 1.68 -9.03 8.78
C SER A 221 0.57 -9.41 9.76
N GLN A 222 -0.24 -10.40 9.39
CA GLN A 222 -1.24 -10.96 10.31
C GLN A 222 -0.61 -11.42 11.63
N LYS A 223 0.58 -12.01 11.57
CA LYS A 223 1.32 -12.43 12.77
C LYS A 223 1.70 -11.24 13.64
N MET A 224 2.22 -10.17 13.06
CA MET A 224 2.55 -8.95 13.81
C MET A 224 1.32 -8.39 14.53
N ILE A 225 0.15 -8.37 13.88
CA ILE A 225 -1.11 -7.90 14.46
C ILE A 225 -1.56 -8.80 15.62
N GLN A 226 -1.49 -10.12 15.47
CA GLN A 226 -1.81 -11.06 16.52
C GLN A 226 -0.90 -10.92 17.74
N ASP A 227 0.40 -10.82 17.52
CA ASP A 227 1.40 -10.63 18.58
C ASP A 227 1.20 -9.30 19.32
N ALA A 228 0.91 -8.22 18.58
CA ALA A 228 0.65 -6.91 19.17
C ALA A 228 -0.66 -6.90 20.00
N ASN A 229 -1.72 -7.55 19.54
CA ASN A 229 -2.96 -7.70 20.29
C ASN A 229 -2.75 -8.50 21.59
N ALA A 230 -1.95 -9.59 21.54
CA ALA A 230 -1.62 -10.37 22.71
C ALA A 230 -0.80 -9.58 23.74
N GLN A 231 0.13 -8.73 23.31
CA GLN A 231 0.91 -7.86 24.17
C GLN A 231 0.09 -6.71 24.78
N ALA A 232 -0.86 -6.15 24.02
CA ALA A 232 -1.72 -5.07 24.48
C ALA A 232 -2.83 -5.52 25.44
N GLY A 233 -3.14 -6.81 25.47
CA GLY A 233 -4.15 -7.42 26.36
C GLY A 233 -3.59 -7.91 27.70
N GLN A 234 -2.29 -7.77 27.94
CA GLN A 234 -1.60 -8.09 29.20
C GLN A 234 -1.45 -6.83 30.06
#